data_413dd22304bbf0091c50eb4a7af37d1a
#
_entry.id   413dd22304bbf0091c50eb4a7af37d1a
#
_cell.length_a   1.000
_cell.length_b   1.000
_cell.length_c   1.000
_cell.angle_alpha   90.00
_cell.angle_beta   90.00
_cell.angle_gamma   90.00
#
_symmetry.space_group_name_H-M   'P 1'
#
loop_
_entity.id
_entity.type
_entity.pdbx_description
1 polymer ?
#
loop_
_entity_poly.entity_id
_entity_poly.type
_entity_poly.pdbx_seq_one_letter_code
_entity_poly.pdbx_strand_id
1 'polypeptide(L)'
;MNKFATVRSSTFKYPTKLKASANKVSTYFPNSSIRFARYGERVTGKMHPGSVLASLQSSTQSYPRQEVVSSEDKTGTKRIAVVTGANRGIGFEITRQLALSGVTVILTSRDEKRGSDAVNLLHREHNLSNILLHQLDICDPNSVDSLAKFIQTRFGKLDILVNNAGASGVVVDAEGLRALKIDPQIWTSGKAVDMIKEVMRHTYDEAVKCLDTNYYGCKRVTEALLPFLKLSTSGARIVNVSSLRSELKRMPSEELRRELSNIDKLDEKKLENLISTFLDDFKNGRLEAAGWPNMLPAYSVSKMVLNAYTRILAKRYPIMCINCVGPGFVNTEINWNTGVLTPEEGARGPVMLALLPEGGSTGCYFDQTVLAEAW
;
A
#
# COMPACT_ATOMS: atom_id res chain seq x y z
N MET A 1 18.95 -38.07 -41.62
CA MET A 1 18.45 -37.28 -42.78
C MET A 1 17.83 -36.00 -42.23
N ASN A 2 18.50 -34.89 -42.49
CA ASN A 2 18.18 -33.52 -42.07
C ASN A 2 16.92 -32.98 -42.75
N LYS A 3 16.09 -32.21 -42.00
CA LYS A 3 15.38 -31.07 -42.59
C LYS A 3 15.31 -29.94 -41.56
N PHE A 4 16.15 -28.94 -41.76
CA PHE A 4 16.05 -27.60 -41.16
C PHE A 4 14.91 -26.84 -41.87
N ALA A 5 14.05 -26.19 -41.10
CA ALA A 5 13.11 -25.17 -41.59
C ALA A 5 13.50 -23.82 -41.01
N THR A 6 13.96 -22.95 -41.90
CA THR A 6 14.38 -21.57 -41.68
C THR A 6 13.11 -20.68 -41.59
N VAL A 7 12.91 -19.97 -40.52
CA VAL A 7 11.87 -18.93 -40.41
C VAL A 7 12.51 -17.57 -40.66
N ARG A 8 12.01 -16.87 -41.69
CA ARG A 8 12.43 -15.52 -42.09
C ARG A 8 11.92 -14.46 -41.13
N SER A 9 12.80 -13.54 -40.75
CA SER A 9 12.50 -12.30 -40.07
C SER A 9 11.78 -11.32 -41.01
N SER A 10 10.64 -10.80 -40.59
CA SER A 10 9.99 -9.65 -41.24
C SER A 10 10.22 -8.40 -40.39
N THR A 11 11.01 -7.49 -40.95
CA THR A 11 11.25 -6.14 -40.42
C THR A 11 10.05 -5.24 -40.70
N PHE A 12 9.39 -4.73 -39.68
CA PHE A 12 8.43 -3.63 -39.80
C PHE A 12 9.16 -2.29 -39.67
N LYS A 13 9.03 -1.45 -40.72
CA LYS A 13 9.51 -0.06 -40.76
C LYS A 13 8.43 0.88 -40.18
N TYR A 14 8.81 1.73 -39.24
CA TYR A 14 7.99 2.87 -38.78
C TYR A 14 8.23 4.09 -39.69
N PRO A 15 7.19 4.86 -40.02
CA PRO A 15 7.37 6.13 -40.74
C PRO A 15 7.70 7.27 -39.78
N THR A 16 8.79 7.98 -40.14
CA THR A 16 9.21 9.24 -39.53
C THR A 16 8.48 10.42 -40.14
N LYS A 17 8.25 11.45 -39.29
CA LYS A 17 7.93 12.88 -39.52
C LYS A 17 6.49 13.31 -39.38
N LEU A 18 6.24 14.00 -38.25
CA LEU A 18 5.33 15.16 -38.26
C LEU A 18 5.98 16.32 -37.49
N LYS A 19 5.92 17.50 -38.13
CA LYS A 19 6.58 18.75 -37.75
C LYS A 19 5.88 19.42 -36.56
N ALA A 20 6.67 20.09 -35.74
CA ALA A 20 6.24 20.99 -34.69
C ALA A 20 5.46 22.22 -35.29
N SER A 21 4.34 22.54 -34.67
CA SER A 21 3.67 23.83 -34.78
C SER A 21 3.38 24.31 -33.38
N ALA A 22 4.05 25.40 -32.98
CA ALA A 22 3.84 26.09 -31.72
C ALA A 22 2.57 26.93 -31.84
N ASN A 23 1.57 26.69 -30.96
CA ASN A 23 0.52 27.67 -30.71
C ASN A 23 0.29 27.81 -29.22
N LYS A 24 0.44 29.04 -28.76
CA LYS A 24 0.08 29.56 -27.43
C LYS A 24 -1.40 29.27 -27.16
N VAL A 25 -1.74 28.65 -26.04
CA VAL A 25 -3.11 28.65 -25.52
C VAL A 25 -3.10 29.18 -24.09
N SER A 26 -3.85 30.27 -23.97
CA SER A 26 -4.23 31.03 -22.79
C SER A 26 -4.97 30.17 -21.74
N THR A 27 -4.67 30.42 -20.48
CA THR A 27 -5.36 29.95 -19.29
C THR A 27 -6.82 30.39 -19.23
N TYR A 28 -7.74 29.45 -19.19
CA TYR A 28 -9.11 29.66 -18.69
C TYR A 28 -9.51 28.49 -17.82
N PHE A 29 -9.80 28.75 -16.54
CA PHE A 29 -10.47 27.83 -15.63
C PHE A 29 -11.99 28.05 -15.71
N PRO A 30 -12.80 27.02 -15.92
CA PRO A 30 -14.23 27.14 -15.61
C PRO A 30 -14.54 26.49 -14.26
N ASN A 31 -15.19 27.25 -13.37
CA ASN A 31 -15.91 26.76 -12.21
C ASN A 31 -16.98 25.74 -12.63
N SER A 32 -16.87 24.50 -12.14
CA SER A 32 -17.95 23.53 -12.20
C SER A 32 -18.56 23.32 -10.82
N SER A 33 -19.70 23.95 -10.60
CA SER A 33 -20.59 23.69 -9.47
C SER A 33 -21.31 22.36 -9.67
N ILE A 34 -21.04 21.38 -8.81
CA ILE A 34 -21.77 20.10 -8.76
C ILE A 34 -23.08 20.31 -8.02
N ARG A 35 -24.20 20.14 -8.71
CA ARG A 35 -25.53 20.09 -8.11
C ARG A 35 -25.81 18.70 -7.56
N PHE A 36 -26.05 18.61 -6.26
CA PHE A 36 -26.61 17.40 -5.65
C PHE A 36 -28.12 17.32 -5.92
N ALA A 37 -28.57 16.21 -6.50
CA ALA A 37 -29.99 15.88 -6.62
C ALA A 37 -30.53 15.37 -5.27
N ARG A 38 -31.52 16.06 -4.71
CA ARG A 38 -32.29 15.62 -3.54
C ARG A 38 -33.36 14.65 -3.98
N TYR A 39 -33.38 13.46 -3.41
CA TYR A 39 -34.57 12.63 -3.38
C TYR A 39 -35.52 13.12 -2.27
N GLY A 40 -36.72 13.51 -2.63
CA GLY A 40 -37.72 13.99 -1.70
C GLY A 40 -38.64 12.87 -1.27
N GLU A 41 -38.78 12.66 0.03
CA GLU A 41 -39.95 12.03 0.61
C GLU A 41 -40.86 13.10 1.27
N ARG A 42 -42.13 13.07 0.93
CA ARG A 42 -43.15 13.95 1.46
C ARG A 42 -43.68 13.40 2.78
N VAL A 43 -43.39 14.10 3.86
CA VAL A 43 -44.09 13.92 5.14
C VAL A 43 -44.87 15.20 5.42
N THR A 44 -46.20 15.11 5.43
CA THR A 44 -47.11 16.18 5.83
C THR A 44 -47.30 16.15 7.34
N GLY A 45 -46.79 17.17 8.03
CA GLY A 45 -47.04 17.38 9.45
C GLY A 45 -46.83 18.85 9.78
N LYS A 46 -47.93 19.56 10.14
CA LYS A 46 -47.91 20.95 10.65
C LYS A 46 -47.17 21.00 11.99
N MET A 47 -46.13 21.81 12.13
CA MET A 47 -45.60 22.25 13.40
C MET A 47 -45.30 23.75 13.40
N HIS A 48 -45.65 24.39 14.53
CA HIS A 48 -45.52 25.82 14.81
C HIS A 48 -44.05 26.29 14.80
N PRO A 49 -43.77 27.59 14.50
CA PRO A 49 -42.43 28.13 14.53
C PRO A 49 -42.10 28.61 15.97
N GLY A 50 -41.12 27.96 16.54
CA GLY A 50 -40.59 28.39 17.83
C GLY A 50 -39.71 27.33 18.47
N SER A 51 -38.42 27.61 18.62
CA SER A 51 -37.44 26.84 19.40
C SER A 51 -36.97 25.49 18.78
N VAL A 52 -35.99 25.51 17.86
CA VAL A 52 -34.86 24.57 17.83
C VAL A 52 -33.73 25.22 17.01
N LEU A 53 -33.01 26.13 17.60
CA LEU A 53 -31.74 26.66 17.12
C LEU A 53 -30.71 26.47 18.23
N ALA A 54 -30.45 25.22 18.58
CA ALA A 54 -29.31 24.87 19.43
C ALA A 54 -29.12 23.34 19.38
N SER A 55 -28.20 22.89 18.60
CA SER A 55 -27.49 21.59 18.62
C SER A 55 -27.33 20.95 17.23
N LEU A 56 -26.65 21.66 16.33
CA LEU A 56 -25.93 21.05 15.21
C LEU A 56 -24.61 21.84 15.05
N GLN A 57 -23.81 21.86 16.09
CA GLN A 57 -22.37 22.02 15.92
C GLN A 57 -21.84 20.66 15.48
N SER A 58 -21.85 20.41 14.15
CA SER A 58 -21.01 19.41 13.56
C SER A 58 -19.57 19.79 13.91
N SER A 59 -18.93 18.98 14.75
CA SER A 59 -17.49 19.00 14.96
C SER A 59 -16.80 18.59 13.67
N THR A 60 -16.72 19.48 12.69
CA THR A 60 -15.69 19.43 11.67
C THR A 60 -14.38 19.73 12.38
N GLN A 61 -13.74 18.69 12.88
CA GLN A 61 -12.35 18.75 13.28
C GLN A 61 -11.57 19.08 11.99
N SER A 62 -11.34 20.38 11.77
CA SER A 62 -10.40 20.86 10.77
C SER A 62 -9.02 20.37 11.20
N TYR A 63 -8.49 19.35 10.51
CA TYR A 63 -7.10 18.98 10.66
C TYR A 63 -6.25 20.22 10.39
N PRO A 64 -5.25 20.51 11.26
CA PRO A 64 -4.35 21.65 11.03
C PRO A 64 -3.73 21.51 9.64
N ARG A 65 -3.59 22.64 8.93
CA ARG A 65 -2.79 22.73 7.70
C ARG A 65 -1.49 21.95 7.93
N GLN A 66 -1.19 20.96 7.06
CA GLN A 66 0.06 20.24 7.12
C GLN A 66 1.20 21.27 7.15
N GLU A 67 1.84 21.42 8.30
CA GLU A 67 3.13 22.09 8.36
C GLU A 67 4.04 21.35 7.40
N VAL A 68 4.73 22.09 6.54
CA VAL A 68 5.73 21.53 5.63
C VAL A 68 6.82 20.95 6.51
N VAL A 69 6.77 19.62 6.71
CA VAL A 69 7.76 18.92 7.53
C VAL A 69 9.09 19.05 6.83
N SER A 70 10.09 19.61 7.51
CA SER A 70 11.44 19.77 7.01
C SER A 70 11.95 18.47 6.40
N SER A 71 12.56 18.53 5.22
CA SER A 71 13.26 17.41 4.59
C SER A 71 14.56 17.04 5.34
N GLU A 72 14.95 17.88 6.28
CA GLU A 72 16.15 17.72 7.12
C GLU A 72 15.75 17.29 8.53
N ASP A 73 16.64 16.58 9.20
CA ASP A 73 16.49 16.26 10.62
C ASP A 73 16.90 17.46 11.50
N LYS A 74 16.80 17.28 12.83
CA LYS A 74 17.17 18.31 13.82
C LYS A 74 18.64 18.75 13.73
N THR A 75 19.49 17.99 13.03
CA THR A 75 20.91 18.30 12.83
C THR A 75 21.20 18.95 11.48
N GLY A 76 20.16 19.24 10.66
CA GLY A 76 20.31 19.76 9.30
C GLY A 76 20.69 18.68 8.28
N THR A 77 20.70 17.39 8.66
CA THR A 77 20.97 16.29 7.73
C THR A 77 19.68 15.84 7.03
N LYS A 78 19.81 15.45 5.75
CA LYS A 78 18.68 14.93 4.98
C LYS A 78 18.18 13.61 5.58
N ARG A 79 16.85 13.45 5.66
CA ARG A 79 16.23 12.19 6.06
C ARG A 79 16.47 11.13 5.00
N ILE A 80 16.57 9.88 5.46
CA ILE A 80 16.83 8.71 4.63
C ILE A 80 15.64 7.76 4.71
N ALA A 81 15.15 7.34 3.55
CA ALA A 81 14.04 6.41 3.42
C ALA A 81 14.43 5.13 2.66
N VAL A 82 13.88 4.01 3.06
CA VAL A 82 13.84 2.76 2.28
C VAL A 82 12.39 2.51 1.85
N VAL A 83 12.19 2.21 0.56
CA VAL A 83 10.88 1.82 0.01
C VAL A 83 11.00 0.44 -0.63
N THR A 84 10.27 -0.56 -0.10
CA THR A 84 10.33 -1.93 -0.64
C THR A 84 9.41 -2.10 -1.86
N GLY A 85 9.88 -2.88 -2.87
CA GLY A 85 9.12 -3.13 -4.10
C GLY A 85 8.81 -1.86 -4.89
N ALA A 86 9.79 -0.98 -5.04
CA ALA A 86 9.59 0.40 -5.51
C ALA A 86 9.89 0.62 -7.00
N ASN A 87 10.13 -0.43 -7.78
CA ASN A 87 10.45 -0.31 -9.20
C ASN A 87 9.23 -0.04 -10.10
N ARG A 88 8.01 -0.02 -9.55
CA ARG A 88 6.76 0.23 -10.28
C ARG A 88 5.59 0.56 -9.35
N GLY A 89 4.47 1.00 -9.95
CA GLY A 89 3.20 1.21 -9.26
C GLY A 89 3.29 2.15 -8.07
N ILE A 90 2.62 1.83 -6.97
CA ILE A 90 2.55 2.67 -5.77
C ILE A 90 3.95 2.92 -5.18
N GLY A 91 4.81 1.90 -5.12
CA GLY A 91 6.17 2.05 -4.57
C GLY A 91 7.04 3.01 -5.36
N PHE A 92 6.92 3.02 -6.69
CA PHE A 92 7.59 3.99 -7.56
C PHE A 92 7.14 5.42 -7.26
N GLU A 93 5.82 5.63 -7.14
CA GLU A 93 5.26 6.93 -6.83
C GLU A 93 5.58 7.40 -5.40
N ILE A 94 5.60 6.51 -4.41
CA ILE A 94 6.08 6.83 -3.06
C ILE A 94 7.53 7.32 -3.13
N THR A 95 8.40 6.62 -3.87
CA THR A 95 9.80 7.03 -4.06
C THR A 95 9.90 8.41 -4.69
N ARG A 96 9.15 8.66 -5.76
CA ARG A 96 9.12 9.95 -6.46
C ARG A 96 8.68 11.08 -5.52
N GLN A 97 7.57 10.90 -4.81
CA GLN A 97 7.00 11.94 -3.95
C GLN A 97 7.87 12.22 -2.71
N LEU A 98 8.48 11.20 -2.11
CA LEU A 98 9.45 11.39 -1.02
C LEU A 98 10.72 12.10 -1.50
N ALA A 99 11.23 11.74 -2.68
CA ALA A 99 12.41 12.40 -3.26
C ALA A 99 12.13 13.87 -3.60
N LEU A 100 10.97 14.20 -4.15
CA LEU A 100 10.49 15.57 -4.36
C LEU A 100 10.40 16.37 -3.05
N SER A 101 10.10 15.68 -1.93
CA SER A 101 10.09 16.28 -0.59
C SER A 101 11.50 16.40 0.01
N GLY A 102 12.57 16.18 -0.77
CA GLY A 102 13.97 16.32 -0.35
C GLY A 102 14.54 15.15 0.47
N VAL A 103 13.77 14.07 0.65
CA VAL A 103 14.24 12.85 1.33
C VAL A 103 15.20 12.08 0.41
N THR A 104 16.32 11.56 0.94
CA THR A 104 17.16 10.60 0.20
C THR A 104 16.48 9.23 0.24
N VAL A 105 16.13 8.68 -0.93
CA VAL A 105 15.33 7.46 -1.01
C VAL A 105 16.17 6.31 -1.58
N ILE A 106 16.23 5.21 -0.86
CA ILE A 106 16.70 3.93 -1.34
C ILE A 106 15.51 3.18 -1.95
N LEU A 107 15.41 3.26 -3.28
CA LEU A 107 14.47 2.47 -4.08
C LEU A 107 14.95 1.03 -4.07
N THR A 108 14.10 0.08 -3.65
CA THR A 108 14.48 -1.32 -3.69
C THR A 108 13.61 -2.12 -4.66
N SER A 109 14.22 -3.09 -5.31
CA SER A 109 13.60 -3.99 -6.27
C SER A 109 14.23 -5.37 -6.18
N ARG A 110 13.40 -6.43 -6.30
CA ARG A 110 13.91 -7.80 -6.39
C ARG A 110 14.74 -8.02 -7.65
N ASP A 111 14.29 -7.46 -8.75
CA ASP A 111 14.98 -7.48 -10.05
C ASP A 111 15.81 -6.20 -10.17
N GLU A 112 17.13 -6.35 -10.21
CA GLU A 112 18.09 -5.25 -10.25
C GLU A 112 17.94 -4.40 -11.53
N LYS A 113 17.70 -5.06 -12.68
CA LYS A 113 17.51 -4.37 -13.95
C LYS A 113 16.28 -3.47 -13.93
N ARG A 114 15.13 -4.00 -13.48
CA ARG A 114 13.90 -3.19 -13.34
C ARG A 114 14.07 -2.06 -12.32
N GLY A 115 14.84 -2.29 -11.25
CA GLY A 115 15.18 -1.26 -10.28
C GLY A 115 16.02 -0.15 -10.91
N SER A 116 17.05 -0.49 -11.69
CA SER A 116 17.91 0.45 -12.41
C SER A 116 17.11 1.27 -13.43
N ASP A 117 16.25 0.61 -14.21
CA ASP A 117 15.39 1.29 -15.19
C ASP A 117 14.47 2.32 -14.48
N ALA A 118 13.91 1.97 -13.32
CA ALA A 118 13.07 2.87 -12.53
C ALA A 118 13.83 4.08 -11.98
N VAL A 119 15.04 3.88 -11.42
CA VAL A 119 15.89 4.99 -10.94
C VAL A 119 16.29 5.90 -12.10
N ASN A 120 16.71 5.33 -13.24
CA ASN A 120 17.06 6.09 -14.43
C ASN A 120 15.88 6.93 -14.95
N LEU A 121 14.66 6.40 -14.89
CA LEU A 121 13.44 7.13 -15.26
C LEU A 121 13.24 8.35 -14.34
N LEU A 122 13.34 8.14 -13.01
CA LEU A 122 13.18 9.21 -12.02
C LEU A 122 14.26 10.30 -12.15
N HIS A 123 15.50 9.92 -12.46
CA HIS A 123 16.58 10.88 -12.72
C HIS A 123 16.33 11.71 -13.97
N ARG A 124 15.94 11.07 -15.08
CA ARG A 124 15.81 11.74 -16.39
C ARG A 124 14.54 12.59 -16.51
N GLU A 125 13.41 12.06 -16.05
CA GLU A 125 12.11 12.70 -16.29
C GLU A 125 11.71 13.65 -15.16
N HIS A 126 12.22 13.42 -13.94
CA HIS A 126 11.87 14.21 -12.77
C HIS A 126 13.06 14.97 -12.17
N ASN A 127 14.27 14.84 -12.74
CA ASN A 127 15.51 15.48 -12.26
C ASN A 127 15.80 15.19 -10.77
N LEU A 128 15.49 13.98 -10.30
CA LEU A 128 15.65 13.57 -8.90
C LEU A 128 16.98 12.86 -8.71
N SER A 129 18.00 13.55 -8.16
CA SER A 129 19.35 13.00 -7.90
C SER A 129 19.49 12.32 -6.53
N ASN A 130 18.49 12.42 -5.66
CA ASN A 130 18.47 11.90 -4.28
C ASN A 130 17.84 10.50 -4.17
N ILE A 131 17.93 9.69 -5.24
CA ILE A 131 17.43 8.32 -5.29
C ILE A 131 18.59 7.37 -5.56
N LEU A 132 18.67 6.32 -4.75
CA LEU A 132 19.67 5.25 -4.87
C LEU A 132 18.96 3.92 -5.09
N LEU A 133 19.58 3.01 -5.87
CA LEU A 133 19.11 1.65 -6.01
C LEU A 133 19.76 0.73 -4.99
N HIS A 134 19.00 -0.20 -4.43
CA HIS A 134 19.51 -1.41 -3.78
C HIS A 134 18.67 -2.61 -4.18
N GLN A 135 19.31 -3.72 -4.61
CA GLN A 135 18.57 -4.96 -4.85
C GLN A 135 18.02 -5.50 -3.53
N LEU A 136 16.74 -5.93 -3.52
CA LEU A 136 16.10 -6.51 -2.34
C LEU A 136 15.02 -7.51 -2.72
N ASP A 137 15.23 -8.77 -2.34
CA ASP A 137 14.15 -9.74 -2.17
C ASP A 137 13.83 -9.86 -0.67
N ILE A 138 12.65 -9.41 -0.28
CA ILE A 138 12.22 -9.42 1.13
C ILE A 138 11.99 -10.83 1.68
N CYS A 139 11.87 -11.83 0.79
CA CYS A 139 11.73 -13.24 1.16
C CYS A 139 13.09 -13.94 1.36
N ASP A 140 14.20 -13.32 0.92
CA ASP A 140 15.57 -13.84 1.10
C ASP A 140 16.28 -13.14 2.25
N PRO A 141 16.60 -13.85 3.37
CA PRO A 141 17.34 -13.28 4.49
C PRO A 141 18.69 -12.68 4.10
N ASN A 142 19.44 -13.29 3.16
CA ASN A 142 20.74 -12.77 2.73
C ASN A 142 20.61 -11.44 1.99
N SER A 143 19.56 -11.28 1.18
CA SER A 143 19.24 -10.03 0.51
C SER A 143 18.88 -8.92 1.51
N VAL A 144 18.14 -9.26 2.56
CA VAL A 144 17.79 -8.33 3.64
C VAL A 144 19.02 -7.91 4.45
N ASP A 145 19.89 -8.86 4.78
CA ASP A 145 21.16 -8.59 5.48
C ASP A 145 22.10 -7.69 4.63
N SER A 146 22.10 -7.87 3.30
CA SER A 146 22.83 -7.00 2.38
C SER A 146 22.34 -5.56 2.45
N LEU A 147 21.02 -5.34 2.46
CA LEU A 147 20.43 -4.01 2.62
C LEU A 147 20.80 -3.40 3.98
N ALA A 148 20.72 -4.18 5.07
CA ALA A 148 21.09 -3.71 6.41
C ALA A 148 22.56 -3.25 6.46
N LYS A 149 23.49 -4.02 5.89
CA LYS A 149 24.91 -3.66 5.76
C LYS A 149 25.12 -2.40 4.91
N PHE A 150 24.36 -2.27 3.81
CA PHE A 150 24.40 -1.07 2.98
C PHE A 150 23.99 0.18 3.77
N ILE A 151 22.86 0.12 4.52
CA ILE A 151 22.40 1.23 5.37
C ILE A 151 23.45 1.54 6.45
N GLN A 152 23.99 0.52 7.12
CA GLN A 152 25.01 0.69 8.14
C GLN A 152 26.24 1.43 7.62
N THR A 153 26.78 0.98 6.48
CA THR A 153 28.05 1.48 5.95
C THR A 153 27.91 2.88 5.36
N ARG A 154 26.79 3.15 4.69
CA ARG A 154 26.62 4.40 3.93
C ARG A 154 26.01 5.53 4.73
N PHE A 155 25.13 5.22 5.69
CA PHE A 155 24.31 6.23 6.37
C PHE A 155 24.42 6.14 7.91
N GLY A 156 24.62 4.95 8.46
CA GLY A 156 24.66 4.71 9.91
C GLY A 156 23.30 4.81 10.60
N LYS A 157 22.28 5.38 9.95
CA LYS A 157 20.90 5.55 10.45
C LYS A 157 19.87 5.36 9.35
N LEU A 158 18.62 5.20 9.74
CA LEU A 158 17.46 5.22 8.85
C LEU A 158 16.32 6.02 9.50
N ASP A 159 15.63 6.88 8.75
CA ASP A 159 14.56 7.71 9.27
C ASP A 159 13.17 7.20 8.89
N ILE A 160 13.05 6.57 7.71
CA ILE A 160 11.76 6.14 7.14
C ILE A 160 11.90 4.75 6.51
N LEU A 161 11.01 3.84 6.89
CA LEU A 161 10.82 2.55 6.23
C LEU A 161 9.40 2.47 5.69
N VAL A 162 9.25 2.28 4.37
CA VAL A 162 7.96 2.01 3.73
C VAL A 162 7.94 0.57 3.22
N ASN A 163 7.22 -0.31 3.91
CA ASN A 163 6.97 -1.68 3.51
C ASN A 163 5.82 -1.69 2.50
N ASN A 164 6.17 -1.59 1.21
CA ASN A 164 5.21 -1.55 0.11
C ASN A 164 5.18 -2.86 -0.70
N ALA A 165 6.25 -3.64 -0.74
CA ALA A 165 6.27 -4.91 -1.47
C ALA A 165 5.13 -5.83 -1.04
N GLY A 166 4.47 -6.49 -2.01
CA GLY A 166 3.34 -7.36 -1.74
C GLY A 166 3.03 -8.34 -2.87
N ALA A 167 2.30 -9.41 -2.52
CA ALA A 167 1.81 -10.44 -3.43
C ALA A 167 0.30 -10.64 -3.24
N SER A 168 -0.41 -11.01 -4.34
CA SER A 168 -1.88 -11.17 -4.34
C SER A 168 -2.37 -12.49 -3.75
N GLY A 169 -1.54 -13.54 -3.72
CA GLY A 169 -1.90 -14.85 -3.20
C GLY A 169 -2.85 -15.67 -4.08
N VAL A 170 -2.90 -15.37 -5.37
CA VAL A 170 -3.79 -16.05 -6.33
C VAL A 170 -3.14 -16.20 -7.70
N VAL A 171 -3.59 -17.18 -8.45
CA VAL A 171 -3.33 -17.33 -9.90
C VAL A 171 -4.53 -16.76 -10.65
N VAL A 172 -4.28 -15.87 -11.61
CA VAL A 172 -5.35 -15.15 -12.32
C VAL A 172 -5.14 -15.19 -13.82
N ASP A 173 -6.22 -15.48 -14.55
CA ASP A 173 -6.35 -15.09 -15.94
C ASP A 173 -6.66 -13.58 -16.00
N ALA A 174 -5.62 -12.79 -16.24
CA ALA A 174 -5.75 -11.33 -16.21
C ALA A 174 -6.60 -10.77 -17.34
N GLU A 175 -6.65 -11.45 -18.50
CA GLU A 175 -7.47 -11.03 -19.64
C GLU A 175 -8.94 -11.35 -19.37
N GLY A 176 -9.23 -12.57 -18.92
CA GLY A 176 -10.57 -12.97 -18.48
C GLY A 176 -11.11 -12.07 -17.38
N LEU A 177 -10.29 -11.76 -16.37
CA LEU A 177 -10.71 -10.86 -15.28
C LEU A 177 -11.09 -9.46 -15.80
N ARG A 178 -10.27 -8.88 -16.69
CA ARG A 178 -10.59 -7.56 -17.29
C ARG A 178 -11.84 -7.60 -18.15
N ALA A 179 -12.07 -8.72 -18.87
CA ALA A 179 -13.25 -8.91 -19.70
C ALA A 179 -14.56 -8.94 -18.89
N LEU A 180 -14.54 -9.34 -17.62
CA LEU A 180 -15.70 -9.34 -16.73
C LEU A 180 -16.22 -7.93 -16.42
N LYS A 181 -15.40 -6.88 -16.59
CA LYS A 181 -15.76 -5.47 -16.34
C LYS A 181 -16.49 -5.27 -14.99
N ILE A 182 -15.98 -5.90 -13.93
CA ILE A 182 -16.59 -5.87 -12.61
C ILE A 182 -16.63 -4.43 -12.10
N ASP A 183 -17.81 -4.00 -11.65
CA ASP A 183 -17.97 -2.69 -11.02
C ASP A 183 -17.02 -2.57 -9.80
N PRO A 184 -16.29 -1.47 -9.68
CA PRO A 184 -15.38 -1.26 -8.56
C PRO A 184 -16.03 -1.37 -7.18
N GLN A 185 -17.30 -1.00 -7.03
CA GLN A 185 -18.02 -1.13 -5.77
C GLN A 185 -18.33 -2.60 -5.44
N ILE A 186 -18.69 -3.41 -6.45
CA ILE A 186 -18.87 -4.86 -6.29
C ILE A 186 -17.54 -5.51 -5.90
N TRP A 187 -16.45 -5.11 -6.57
CA TRP A 187 -15.11 -5.61 -6.24
C TRP A 187 -14.72 -5.24 -4.80
N THR A 188 -14.76 -3.97 -4.44
CA THR A 188 -14.31 -3.49 -3.12
C THR A 188 -15.18 -3.97 -1.97
N SER A 189 -16.49 -4.13 -2.18
CA SER A 189 -17.40 -4.73 -1.17
C SER A 189 -17.11 -6.22 -0.91
N GLY A 190 -16.47 -6.93 -1.85
CA GLY A 190 -16.22 -8.37 -1.77
C GLY A 190 -17.33 -9.23 -2.37
N LYS A 191 -18.35 -8.63 -2.99
CA LYS A 191 -19.45 -9.36 -3.63
C LYS A 191 -19.09 -9.98 -4.98
N ALA A 192 -17.86 -9.77 -5.46
CA ALA A 192 -17.38 -10.31 -6.72
C ALA A 192 -16.96 -11.79 -6.65
N VAL A 193 -16.99 -12.44 -5.48
CA VAL A 193 -16.47 -13.82 -5.26
C VAL A 193 -16.98 -14.81 -6.32
N ASP A 194 -18.28 -14.83 -6.56
CA ASP A 194 -18.87 -15.77 -7.52
C ASP A 194 -18.54 -15.41 -8.98
N MET A 195 -18.34 -14.14 -9.28
CA MET A 195 -18.04 -13.66 -10.63
C MET A 195 -16.62 -14.03 -11.09
N ILE A 196 -15.68 -14.21 -10.15
CA ILE A 196 -14.26 -14.40 -10.45
C ILE A 196 -13.80 -15.86 -10.38
N LYS A 197 -14.68 -16.80 -10.03
CA LYS A 197 -14.33 -18.22 -9.82
C LYS A 197 -13.63 -18.87 -11.00
N GLU A 198 -14.06 -18.54 -12.22
CA GLU A 198 -13.53 -19.14 -13.45
C GLU A 198 -12.19 -18.53 -13.87
N VAL A 199 -11.92 -17.28 -13.46
CA VAL A 199 -10.73 -16.53 -13.87
C VAL A 199 -9.69 -16.37 -12.76
N MET A 200 -10.01 -16.81 -11.53
CA MET A 200 -9.13 -16.70 -10.37
C MET A 200 -9.10 -17.99 -9.55
N ARG A 201 -7.91 -18.50 -9.31
CA ARG A 201 -7.71 -19.72 -8.52
C ARG A 201 -6.88 -19.44 -7.28
N HIS A 202 -7.36 -19.93 -6.15
CA HIS A 202 -6.66 -19.94 -4.88
C HIS A 202 -5.90 -21.26 -4.74
N THR A 203 -4.56 -21.21 -4.65
CA THR A 203 -3.72 -22.39 -4.44
C THR A 203 -2.97 -22.26 -3.12
N TYR A 204 -2.64 -23.39 -2.50
CA TYR A 204 -1.88 -23.40 -1.25
C TYR A 204 -0.51 -22.73 -1.41
N ASP A 205 0.20 -23.02 -2.51
CA ASP A 205 1.52 -22.45 -2.76
C ASP A 205 1.48 -20.91 -2.90
N GLU A 206 0.45 -20.37 -3.59
CA GLU A 206 0.28 -18.93 -3.68
C GLU A 206 -0.16 -18.30 -2.34
N ALA A 207 -0.92 -19.03 -1.51
CA ALA A 207 -1.27 -18.59 -0.17
C ALA A 207 -0.01 -18.49 0.72
N VAL A 208 0.86 -19.49 0.70
CA VAL A 208 2.14 -19.49 1.42
C VAL A 208 3.02 -18.34 0.96
N LYS A 209 3.22 -18.17 -0.36
CA LYS A 209 4.02 -17.06 -0.92
C LYS A 209 3.45 -15.69 -0.54
N CYS A 210 2.13 -15.56 -0.50
CA CYS A 210 1.47 -14.31 -0.11
C CYS A 210 1.78 -13.95 1.34
N LEU A 211 1.66 -14.91 2.25
CA LEU A 211 1.94 -14.72 3.67
C LEU A 211 3.42 -14.48 3.92
N ASP A 212 4.31 -15.22 3.22
CA ASP A 212 5.76 -15.00 3.30
C ASP A 212 6.14 -13.60 2.82
N THR A 213 5.56 -13.12 1.72
CA THR A 213 5.84 -11.78 1.20
C THR A 213 5.22 -10.70 2.09
N ASN A 214 3.91 -10.76 2.34
CA ASN A 214 3.16 -9.64 2.90
C ASN A 214 3.36 -9.48 4.42
N TYR A 215 3.64 -10.57 5.13
CA TYR A 215 3.85 -10.55 6.58
C TYR A 215 5.30 -10.87 6.96
N TYR A 216 5.79 -12.08 6.66
CA TYR A 216 7.13 -12.49 7.11
C TYR A 216 8.24 -11.66 6.46
N GLY A 217 8.13 -11.34 5.17
CA GLY A 217 9.10 -10.48 4.48
C GLY A 217 9.09 -9.05 5.01
N CYS A 218 7.90 -8.50 5.27
CA CYS A 218 7.76 -7.19 5.93
C CYS A 218 8.37 -7.20 7.34
N LYS A 219 8.10 -8.24 8.15
CA LYS A 219 8.66 -8.43 9.48
C LYS A 219 10.18 -8.52 9.41
N ARG A 220 10.72 -9.34 8.53
CA ARG A 220 12.17 -9.57 8.32
C ARG A 220 12.90 -8.27 8.00
N VAL A 221 12.41 -7.50 7.03
CA VAL A 221 12.98 -6.19 6.68
C VAL A 221 12.90 -5.21 7.85
N THR A 222 11.75 -5.15 8.52
CA THR A 222 11.56 -4.26 9.66
C THR A 222 12.54 -4.57 10.79
N GLU A 223 12.68 -5.85 11.17
CA GLU A 223 13.58 -6.28 12.24
C GLU A 223 15.07 -6.01 11.90
N ALA A 224 15.49 -6.28 10.67
CA ALA A 224 16.85 -6.02 10.21
C ALA A 224 17.21 -4.52 10.20
N LEU A 225 16.24 -3.64 9.87
CA LEU A 225 16.44 -2.20 9.80
C LEU A 225 16.12 -1.46 11.10
N LEU A 226 15.47 -2.10 12.06
CA LEU A 226 15.08 -1.51 13.34
C LEU A 226 16.27 -0.91 14.14
N PRO A 227 17.48 -1.52 14.18
CA PRO A 227 18.62 -0.90 14.84
C PRO A 227 18.95 0.50 14.29
N PHE A 228 18.84 0.70 12.97
CA PHE A 228 19.13 1.98 12.32
C PHE A 228 17.98 2.97 12.46
N LEU A 229 16.74 2.50 12.48
CA LEU A 229 15.53 3.32 12.77
C LEU A 229 15.59 3.92 14.19
N LYS A 230 16.12 3.17 15.16
CA LYS A 230 16.34 3.67 16.53
C LYS A 230 17.36 4.81 16.61
N LEU A 231 18.20 4.97 15.60
CA LEU A 231 19.21 6.03 15.52
C LEU A 231 18.72 7.27 14.78
N SER A 232 17.45 7.28 14.34
CA SER A 232 16.85 8.46 13.72
C SER A 232 16.76 9.61 14.70
N THR A 233 17.32 10.76 14.33
CA THR A 233 17.31 11.98 15.15
C THR A 233 16.04 12.82 14.95
N SER A 234 15.23 12.51 13.91
CA SER A 234 13.94 13.13 13.64
C SER A 234 12.74 12.30 14.12
N GLY A 235 12.99 11.21 14.87
CA GLY A 235 12.02 10.15 15.13
C GLY A 235 11.82 9.27 13.89
N ALA A 236 11.70 7.96 14.07
CA ALA A 236 11.53 7.04 12.97
C ALA A 236 10.08 6.90 12.52
N ARG A 237 9.88 6.62 11.21
CA ARG A 237 8.57 6.29 10.62
C ARG A 237 8.63 4.91 10.00
N ILE A 238 7.65 4.07 10.32
CA ILE A 238 7.42 2.80 9.64
C ILE A 238 6.01 2.86 9.06
N VAL A 239 5.90 2.73 7.73
CA VAL A 239 4.64 2.73 7.01
C VAL A 239 4.44 1.38 6.35
N ASN A 240 3.44 0.64 6.78
CA ASN A 240 3.07 -0.64 6.20
C ASN A 240 1.91 -0.45 5.21
N VAL A 241 2.18 -0.65 3.91
CA VAL A 241 1.14 -0.56 2.88
C VAL A 241 0.24 -1.78 2.98
N SER A 242 -0.95 -1.54 3.50
CA SER A 242 -2.00 -2.51 3.77
C SER A 242 -3.08 -2.51 2.67
N SER A 243 -4.33 -2.70 3.03
CA SER A 243 -5.45 -2.77 2.10
C SER A 243 -6.78 -2.63 2.84
N LEU A 244 -7.82 -2.19 2.14
CA LEU A 244 -9.20 -2.30 2.63
C LEU A 244 -9.59 -3.76 2.98
N ARG A 245 -8.86 -4.77 2.44
CA ARG A 245 -9.06 -6.18 2.77
C ARG A 245 -8.58 -6.55 4.18
N SER A 246 -7.83 -5.67 4.83
CA SER A 246 -7.38 -5.84 6.22
C SER A 246 -8.41 -5.41 7.26
N GLU A 247 -9.52 -4.81 6.88
CA GLU A 247 -10.57 -4.39 7.80
C GLU A 247 -11.19 -5.61 8.49
N LEU A 248 -11.19 -5.66 9.83
CA LEU A 248 -11.69 -6.80 10.61
C LEU A 248 -13.17 -7.13 10.36
N LYS A 249 -13.99 -6.14 9.98
CA LYS A 249 -15.39 -6.37 9.57
C LYS A 249 -15.53 -7.36 8.40
N ARG A 250 -14.45 -7.62 7.66
CA ARG A 250 -14.38 -8.56 6.53
C ARG A 250 -14.00 -9.99 6.94
N MET A 251 -13.67 -10.21 8.20
CA MET A 251 -13.47 -11.52 8.81
C MET A 251 -14.82 -12.04 9.30
N PRO A 252 -15.38 -13.12 8.73
CA PRO A 252 -16.68 -13.66 9.18
C PRO A 252 -16.67 -14.14 10.63
N SER A 253 -15.60 -14.82 11.07
CA SER A 253 -15.47 -15.31 12.44
C SER A 253 -15.36 -14.19 13.46
N GLU A 254 -16.31 -14.13 14.39
CA GLU A 254 -16.31 -13.15 15.49
C GLU A 254 -15.19 -13.42 16.50
N GLU A 255 -14.83 -14.69 16.70
CA GLU A 255 -13.74 -15.09 17.58
C GLU A 255 -12.39 -14.57 17.05
N LEU A 256 -12.09 -14.80 15.77
CA LEU A 256 -10.87 -14.29 15.12
C LEU A 256 -10.84 -12.74 15.11
N ARG A 257 -11.99 -12.07 14.91
CA ARG A 257 -12.05 -10.61 15.04
C ARG A 257 -11.69 -10.15 16.44
N ARG A 258 -12.25 -10.79 17.48
CA ARG A 258 -11.94 -10.45 18.89
C ARG A 258 -10.48 -10.72 19.22
N GLU A 259 -9.91 -11.81 18.73
CA GLU A 259 -8.50 -12.12 18.93
C GLU A 259 -7.60 -11.04 18.33
N LEU A 260 -7.78 -10.73 17.05
CA LEU A 260 -6.98 -9.72 16.36
C LEU A 260 -7.18 -8.29 16.89
N SER A 261 -8.36 -7.96 17.41
CA SER A 261 -8.62 -6.62 17.95
C SER A 261 -8.02 -6.39 19.32
N ASN A 262 -7.78 -7.46 20.11
CA ASN A 262 -7.29 -7.36 21.49
C ASN A 262 -5.77 -7.21 21.54
N ILE A 263 -5.28 -5.99 21.23
CA ILE A 263 -3.84 -5.69 21.17
C ILE A 263 -3.10 -5.92 22.50
N ASP A 264 -3.79 -5.91 23.64
CA ASP A 264 -3.15 -6.12 24.93
C ASP A 264 -2.76 -7.57 25.17
N LYS A 265 -3.49 -8.50 24.54
CA LYS A 265 -3.26 -9.94 24.60
C LYS A 265 -2.60 -10.50 23.35
N LEU A 266 -2.39 -9.66 22.32
CA LEU A 266 -1.84 -10.07 21.05
C LEU A 266 -0.31 -9.94 21.06
N ASP A 267 0.36 -10.96 20.55
CA ASP A 267 1.80 -11.00 20.33
C ASP A 267 2.14 -11.67 18.99
N GLU A 268 3.40 -11.61 18.59
CA GLU A 268 3.84 -12.18 17.30
C GLU A 268 3.61 -13.69 17.22
N LYS A 269 3.78 -14.43 18.34
CA LYS A 269 3.55 -15.89 18.38
C LYS A 269 2.09 -16.23 18.08
N LYS A 270 1.15 -15.43 18.59
CA LYS A 270 -0.27 -15.62 18.28
C LYS A 270 -0.58 -15.33 16.82
N LEU A 271 0.05 -14.31 16.23
CA LEU A 271 -0.08 -14.05 14.79
C LEU A 271 0.45 -15.22 13.96
N GLU A 272 1.59 -15.79 14.33
CA GLU A 272 2.16 -16.97 13.66
C GLU A 272 1.28 -18.21 13.81
N ASN A 273 0.69 -18.42 14.99
CA ASN A 273 -0.28 -19.50 15.21
C ASN A 273 -1.54 -19.31 14.35
N LEU A 274 -2.07 -18.08 14.27
CA LEU A 274 -3.23 -17.74 13.43
C LEU A 274 -2.93 -18.02 11.94
N ILE A 275 -1.74 -17.64 11.45
CA ILE A 275 -1.29 -17.95 10.09
C ILE A 275 -1.22 -19.49 9.89
N SER A 276 -0.67 -20.22 10.84
CA SER A 276 -0.58 -21.69 10.76
C SER A 276 -1.97 -22.33 10.69
N THR A 277 -2.90 -21.88 11.52
CA THR A 277 -4.30 -22.35 11.51
C THR A 277 -4.98 -22.03 10.18
N PHE A 278 -4.78 -20.81 9.65
CA PHE A 278 -5.30 -20.44 8.34
C PHE A 278 -4.78 -21.34 7.22
N LEU A 279 -3.47 -21.61 7.19
CA LEU A 279 -2.88 -22.49 6.17
C LEU A 279 -3.36 -23.94 6.29
N ASP A 280 -3.58 -24.40 7.50
CA ASP A 280 -4.13 -25.74 7.76
C ASP A 280 -5.58 -25.85 7.29
N ASP A 281 -6.41 -24.86 7.57
CA ASP A 281 -7.79 -24.78 7.09
C ASP A 281 -7.85 -24.63 5.58
N PHE A 282 -6.93 -23.83 4.99
CA PHE A 282 -6.80 -23.70 3.54
C PHE A 282 -6.52 -25.06 2.87
N LYS A 283 -5.51 -25.78 3.39
CA LYS A 283 -5.10 -27.10 2.87
C LYS A 283 -6.22 -28.13 2.93
N ASN A 284 -7.06 -28.05 3.95
CA ASN A 284 -8.15 -29.00 4.22
C ASN A 284 -9.52 -28.53 3.67
N GLY A 285 -9.57 -27.41 2.92
CA GLY A 285 -10.82 -26.89 2.34
C GLY A 285 -11.83 -26.39 3.37
N ARG A 286 -11.39 -25.96 4.55
CA ARG A 286 -12.25 -25.54 5.68
C ARG A 286 -12.39 -24.02 5.84
N LEU A 287 -11.92 -23.22 4.89
CA LEU A 287 -11.87 -21.76 5.04
C LEU A 287 -13.23 -21.15 5.37
N GLU A 288 -14.28 -21.52 4.64
CA GLU A 288 -15.62 -21.01 4.86
C GLU A 288 -16.20 -21.47 6.22
N ALA A 289 -16.07 -22.77 6.53
CA ALA A 289 -16.55 -23.33 7.79
C ALA A 289 -15.85 -22.76 9.03
N ALA A 290 -14.57 -22.41 8.92
CA ALA A 290 -13.79 -21.76 9.98
C ALA A 290 -13.98 -20.24 10.03
N GLY A 291 -14.74 -19.67 9.10
CA GLY A 291 -15.07 -18.24 9.07
C GLY A 291 -13.92 -17.35 8.65
N TRP A 292 -13.07 -17.82 7.74
CA TRP A 292 -12.06 -17.00 7.07
C TRP A 292 -12.68 -16.12 5.96
N PRO A 293 -12.00 -15.03 5.53
CA PRO A 293 -12.49 -14.19 4.45
C PRO A 293 -12.67 -14.96 3.13
N ASN A 294 -13.80 -14.80 2.45
CA ASN A 294 -14.08 -15.47 1.17
C ASN A 294 -13.39 -14.78 -0.02
N MET A 295 -13.25 -13.45 0.03
CA MET A 295 -12.62 -12.69 -1.05
C MET A 295 -11.11 -12.56 -0.81
N LEU A 296 -10.29 -13.15 -1.68
CA LEU A 296 -8.84 -13.14 -1.60
C LEU A 296 -8.34 -13.59 -0.19
N PRO A 297 -8.67 -14.81 0.28
CA PRO A 297 -8.49 -15.19 1.68
C PRO A 297 -7.05 -15.02 2.17
N ALA A 298 -6.04 -15.54 1.45
CA ALA A 298 -4.64 -15.40 1.84
C ALA A 298 -4.18 -13.93 1.88
N TYR A 299 -4.58 -13.14 0.89
CA TYR A 299 -4.27 -11.72 0.86
C TYR A 299 -4.92 -10.97 2.02
N SER A 300 -6.22 -11.21 2.27
CA SER A 300 -6.96 -10.59 3.37
C SER A 300 -6.33 -10.90 4.72
N VAL A 301 -6.08 -12.18 5.01
CA VAL A 301 -5.42 -12.62 6.25
C VAL A 301 -4.03 -11.99 6.37
N SER A 302 -3.21 -12.01 5.31
CA SER A 302 -1.87 -11.41 5.34
C SER A 302 -1.89 -9.93 5.72
N LYS A 303 -2.88 -9.17 5.21
CA LYS A 303 -3.01 -7.73 5.50
C LYS A 303 -3.64 -7.47 6.88
N MET A 304 -4.53 -8.32 7.36
CA MET A 304 -5.03 -8.27 8.75
C MET A 304 -3.91 -8.50 9.77
N VAL A 305 -3.10 -9.53 9.52
CA VAL A 305 -1.94 -9.84 10.37
C VAL A 305 -0.88 -8.73 10.32
N LEU A 306 -0.66 -8.12 9.15
CA LEU A 306 0.24 -6.97 9.00
C LEU A 306 -0.25 -5.76 9.82
N ASN A 307 -1.55 -5.48 9.83
CA ASN A 307 -2.12 -4.41 10.66
C ASN A 307 -1.94 -4.73 12.16
N ALA A 308 -2.20 -5.97 12.57
CA ALA A 308 -1.98 -6.40 13.95
C ALA A 308 -0.51 -6.26 14.37
N TYR A 309 0.42 -6.69 13.53
CA TYR A 309 1.86 -6.53 13.73
C TYR A 309 2.27 -5.04 13.85
N THR A 310 1.68 -4.17 13.01
CA THR A 310 1.88 -2.72 13.10
C THR A 310 1.55 -2.19 14.49
N ARG A 311 0.43 -2.62 15.07
CA ARG A 311 0.00 -2.21 16.42
C ARG A 311 0.89 -2.78 17.51
N ILE A 312 1.37 -4.02 17.37
CA ILE A 312 2.34 -4.64 18.30
C ILE A 312 3.64 -3.83 18.30
N LEU A 313 4.15 -3.48 17.11
CA LEU A 313 5.36 -2.65 16.98
C LEU A 313 5.16 -1.25 17.58
N ALA A 314 4.04 -0.60 17.30
CA ALA A 314 3.72 0.72 17.83
C ALA A 314 3.69 0.73 19.37
N LYS A 315 3.11 -0.30 19.98
CA LYS A 315 3.11 -0.49 21.45
C LYS A 315 4.53 -0.70 22.00
N ARG A 316 5.38 -1.44 21.24
CA ARG A 316 6.77 -1.73 21.65
C ARG A 316 7.70 -0.52 21.47
N TYR A 317 7.42 0.34 20.49
CA TYR A 317 8.24 1.51 20.13
C TYR A 317 7.41 2.80 20.08
N PRO A 318 6.88 3.29 21.21
CA PRO A 318 5.89 4.37 21.24
C PRO A 318 6.42 5.73 20.79
N ILE A 319 7.75 5.89 20.69
CA ILE A 319 8.39 7.12 20.18
C ILE A 319 8.47 7.17 18.64
N MET A 320 8.18 6.05 17.96
CA MET A 320 8.18 5.97 16.50
C MET A 320 6.76 6.13 15.95
N CYS A 321 6.62 6.76 14.79
CA CYS A 321 5.34 6.77 14.07
C CYS A 321 5.22 5.50 13.22
N ILE A 322 4.54 4.48 13.73
CA ILE A 322 4.38 3.17 13.09
C ILE A 322 2.91 2.97 12.72
N ASN A 323 2.59 3.06 11.43
CA ASN A 323 1.21 3.03 10.96
C ASN A 323 1.05 2.11 9.75
N CYS A 324 -0.19 1.72 9.47
CA CYS A 324 -0.55 1.02 8.26
C CYS A 324 -1.59 1.82 7.46
N VAL A 325 -1.61 1.62 6.13
CA VAL A 325 -2.46 2.37 5.23
C VAL A 325 -2.98 1.53 4.08
N GLY A 326 -4.29 1.58 3.84
CA GLY A 326 -4.91 1.10 2.62
C GLY A 326 -4.80 2.18 1.54
N PRO A 327 -4.09 1.93 0.42
CA PRO A 327 -3.85 2.95 -0.60
C PRO A 327 -5.07 3.23 -1.49
N GLY A 328 -6.20 2.56 -1.25
CA GLY A 328 -7.36 2.53 -2.14
C GLY A 328 -7.26 1.44 -3.22
N PHE A 329 -8.22 1.42 -4.15
CA PHE A 329 -8.24 0.48 -5.27
C PHE A 329 -7.45 1.05 -6.46
N VAL A 330 -6.14 0.85 -6.42
CA VAL A 330 -5.17 1.48 -7.33
C VAL A 330 -4.94 0.62 -8.57
N ASN A 331 -4.88 1.25 -9.74
CA ASN A 331 -4.58 0.61 -11.02
C ASN A 331 -3.09 0.22 -11.09
N THR A 332 -2.80 -1.03 -10.73
CA THR A 332 -1.46 -1.61 -10.68
C THR A 332 -1.49 -3.08 -11.08
N GLU A 333 -0.32 -3.66 -11.35
CA GLU A 333 -0.21 -5.07 -11.75
C GLU A 333 -0.71 -6.05 -10.65
N ILE A 334 -0.59 -5.71 -9.36
CA ILE A 334 -1.11 -6.55 -8.28
C ILE A 334 -2.64 -6.67 -8.32
N ASN A 335 -3.31 -5.67 -8.89
CA ASN A 335 -4.75 -5.63 -9.15
C ASN A 335 -5.08 -5.91 -10.63
N TRP A 336 -4.15 -6.50 -11.40
CA TRP A 336 -4.31 -6.82 -12.83
C TRP A 336 -4.77 -5.63 -13.67
N ASN A 337 -4.42 -4.42 -13.24
CA ASN A 337 -4.80 -3.13 -13.83
C ASN A 337 -6.33 -2.90 -13.87
N THR A 338 -7.07 -3.40 -12.88
CA THR A 338 -8.52 -3.19 -12.73
C THR A 338 -8.87 -2.08 -11.74
N GLY A 339 -7.88 -1.49 -11.05
CA GLY A 339 -8.09 -0.39 -10.11
C GLY A 339 -8.54 0.91 -10.77
N VAL A 340 -9.15 1.79 -9.98
CA VAL A 340 -9.72 3.08 -10.44
C VAL A 340 -8.84 4.29 -10.10
N LEU A 341 -8.02 4.18 -9.04
CA LEU A 341 -7.08 5.24 -8.66
C LEU A 341 -5.76 5.08 -9.42
N THR A 342 -5.10 6.19 -9.68
CA THR A 342 -3.74 6.18 -10.22
C THR A 342 -2.73 5.76 -9.15
N PRO A 343 -1.54 5.25 -9.52
CA PRO A 343 -0.45 5.01 -8.57
C PRO A 343 -0.04 6.26 -7.78
N GLU A 344 -0.12 7.44 -8.39
CA GLU A 344 0.15 8.73 -7.75
C GLU A 344 -0.83 9.01 -6.62
N GLU A 345 -2.13 8.80 -6.86
CA GLU A 345 -3.16 8.94 -5.84
C GLU A 345 -2.97 7.91 -4.72
N GLY A 346 -2.68 6.65 -5.06
CA GLY A 346 -2.42 5.59 -4.10
C GLY A 346 -1.19 5.83 -3.21
N ALA A 347 -0.22 6.61 -3.68
CA ALA A 347 0.98 6.96 -2.92
C ALA A 347 0.75 8.05 -1.86
N ARG A 348 -0.32 8.86 -1.96
CA ARG A 348 -0.56 10.02 -1.06
C ARG A 348 -0.62 9.63 0.41
N GLY A 349 -1.37 8.60 0.75
CA GLY A 349 -1.48 8.11 2.14
C GLY A 349 -0.14 7.61 2.70
N PRO A 350 0.55 6.68 2.04
CA PRO A 350 1.88 6.25 2.45
C PRO A 350 2.88 7.40 2.61
N VAL A 351 2.92 8.37 1.70
CA VAL A 351 3.81 9.53 1.76
C VAL A 351 3.45 10.45 2.93
N MET A 352 2.16 10.73 3.12
CA MET A 352 1.67 11.50 4.29
C MET A 352 2.17 10.88 5.60
N LEU A 353 2.04 9.56 5.76
CA LEU A 353 2.50 8.86 6.97
C LEU A 353 4.02 8.83 7.12
N ALA A 354 4.75 8.69 6.01
CA ALA A 354 6.21 8.74 5.99
C ALA A 354 6.76 10.12 6.38
N LEU A 355 5.99 11.17 6.16
CA LEU A 355 6.35 12.56 6.45
C LEU A 355 5.71 13.11 7.72
N LEU A 356 5.04 12.30 8.55
CA LEU A 356 4.48 12.75 9.82
C LEU A 356 5.51 13.51 10.67
N PRO A 357 5.12 14.54 11.40
CA PRO A 357 5.98 15.18 12.40
C PRO A 357 6.36 14.19 13.51
N GLU A 358 7.37 14.53 14.30
CA GLU A 358 7.73 13.81 15.52
C GLU A 358 6.55 13.85 16.48
N GLY A 359 6.23 12.72 17.13
CA GLY A 359 5.06 12.62 18.00
C GLY A 359 3.71 12.49 17.25
N GLY A 360 3.76 12.31 15.93
CA GLY A 360 2.57 12.01 15.12
C GLY A 360 1.91 10.68 15.47
N SER A 361 0.81 10.36 14.78
CA SER A 361 0.04 9.14 15.00
C SER A 361 0.89 7.87 14.96
N THR A 362 0.59 6.92 15.84
CA THR A 362 1.21 5.59 15.87
C THR A 362 0.20 4.51 16.21
N GLY A 363 0.37 3.30 15.67
CA GLY A 363 -0.54 2.17 15.86
C GLY A 363 -1.87 2.29 15.12
N CYS A 364 -1.98 3.19 14.15
CA CYS A 364 -3.20 3.52 13.44
C CYS A 364 -3.29 2.85 12.07
N TYR A 365 -4.52 2.62 11.61
CA TYR A 365 -4.84 2.28 10.23
C TYR A 365 -5.48 3.49 9.54
N PHE A 366 -5.00 3.79 8.34
CA PHE A 366 -5.54 4.85 7.48
C PHE A 366 -6.15 4.25 6.21
N ASP A 367 -7.34 4.72 5.85
CA ASP A 367 -7.88 4.52 4.51
C ASP A 367 -7.48 5.73 3.65
N GLN A 368 -6.53 5.50 2.75
CA GLN A 368 -5.86 6.54 1.98
C GLN A 368 -5.23 7.60 2.91
N THR A 369 -5.80 8.78 3.02
CA THR A 369 -5.30 9.87 3.89
C THR A 369 -6.13 10.08 5.15
N VAL A 370 -7.18 9.28 5.35
CA VAL A 370 -8.14 9.45 6.44
C VAL A 370 -7.90 8.39 7.51
N LEU A 371 -7.81 8.82 8.77
CA LEU A 371 -7.76 7.90 9.90
C LEU A 371 -9.05 7.07 9.95
N ALA A 372 -8.95 5.76 9.91
CA ALA A 372 -10.10 4.88 10.06
C ALA A 372 -10.49 4.75 11.54
N GLU A 373 -11.79 4.83 11.82
CA GLU A 373 -12.32 4.78 13.20
C GLU A 373 -12.12 3.41 13.86
N ALA A 374 -12.13 2.36 13.06
CA ALA A 374 -11.95 0.99 13.53
C ALA A 374 -11.14 0.17 12.50
N TRP A 375 -10.27 -0.65 13.05
CA TRP A 375 -9.60 -1.70 12.29
C TRP A 375 -10.03 -3.05 12.82
#